data_ea6c89807604b9beb8b9fdbdc0f63bfb
#
_entry.id   ea6c89807604b9beb8b9fdbdc0f63bfb
#
_cell.length_a   1.000
_cell.length_b   1.000
_cell.length_c   1.000
_cell.angle_alpha   90.00
_cell.angle_beta   90.00
_cell.angle_gamma   90.00
#
_symmetry.space_group_name_H-M   'P 1'
#
loop_
_entity.id
_entity.type
_entity.pdbx_description
1 polymer ?
#
loop_
_entity_poly.entity_id
_entity_poly.type
_entity_poly.pdbx_seq_one_letter_code
_entity_poly.pdbx_strand_id
1 'polypeptide(L)'
;MASLIVQQLYRELLAVADEQGGKLKNRVMFYLDEIGTIPKIESLEMAFSAVRSRRCSIVAIIQSFAQLQKNYGKEGSEIIIDNCQDSVFGGFAPNSESAEVLSKHMGNRTVLSGYISRGRNDPSQSLQMISRPLMTSDEIKTLKKGTFIVTKTGAHPMQATLKLFLKWGITFEEPYELQERVARKVSYADKHELEMEIMNRQLAVDLLSPEDVGETERTGPEIMPAKKEHTRPGIISRKLPVRVD
;
A
#
# COMPACT_ATOMS: atom_id res chain seq x y z
N MET A 1 0.98 -13.09 -10.46
CA MET A 1 -0.14 -13.59 -9.63
C MET A 1 -0.58 -12.59 -8.57
N ALA A 2 0.31 -12.06 -7.71
CA ALA A 2 -0.07 -11.10 -6.66
C ALA A 2 -0.87 -9.89 -7.18
N SER A 3 -0.43 -9.25 -8.26
CA SER A 3 -1.13 -8.11 -8.90
C SER A 3 -2.55 -8.46 -9.36
N LEU A 4 -2.77 -9.65 -9.89
CA LEU A 4 -4.10 -10.10 -10.31
C LEU A 4 -5.02 -10.33 -9.10
N ILE A 5 -4.50 -10.88 -8.01
CA ILE A 5 -5.26 -11.10 -6.77
C ILE A 5 -5.69 -9.75 -6.18
N VAL A 6 -4.78 -8.78 -6.08
CA VAL A 6 -5.10 -7.45 -5.58
C VAL A 6 -6.13 -6.75 -6.46
N GLN A 7 -5.98 -6.85 -7.79
CA GLN A 7 -6.91 -6.27 -8.74
C GLN A 7 -8.30 -6.88 -8.64
N GLN A 8 -8.40 -8.21 -8.55
CA GLN A 8 -9.68 -8.89 -8.40
C GLN A 8 -10.34 -8.55 -7.06
N LEU A 9 -9.58 -8.61 -5.96
CA LEU A 9 -10.08 -8.25 -4.65
C LEU A 9 -10.61 -6.81 -4.60
N TYR A 10 -9.91 -5.87 -5.25
CA TYR A 10 -10.37 -4.49 -5.37
C TYR A 10 -11.71 -4.39 -6.11
N ARG A 11 -11.87 -5.11 -7.24
CA ARG A 11 -13.13 -5.14 -8.01
C ARG A 11 -14.27 -5.70 -7.18
N GLU A 12 -14.07 -6.81 -6.50
CA GLU A 12 -15.08 -7.41 -5.62
C GLU A 12 -15.49 -6.46 -4.49
N LEU A 13 -14.55 -5.75 -3.89
CA LEU A 13 -14.85 -4.76 -2.85
C LEU A 13 -15.67 -3.59 -3.38
N LEU A 14 -15.43 -3.15 -4.61
CA LEU A 14 -16.25 -2.13 -5.25
C LEU A 14 -17.69 -2.62 -5.48
N ALA A 15 -17.86 -3.84 -5.99
CA ALA A 15 -19.18 -4.45 -6.18
C ALA A 15 -19.94 -4.55 -4.87
N VAL A 16 -19.31 -5.07 -3.81
CA VAL A 16 -19.91 -5.14 -2.47
C VAL A 16 -20.24 -3.74 -1.92
N ALA A 17 -19.39 -2.75 -2.16
CA ALA A 17 -19.67 -1.38 -1.73
C ALA A 17 -20.90 -0.80 -2.45
N ASP A 18 -21.04 -1.06 -3.74
CA ASP A 18 -22.17 -0.59 -4.53
C ASP A 18 -23.49 -1.25 -4.07
N GLU A 19 -23.50 -2.55 -3.80
CA GLU A 19 -24.64 -3.27 -3.20
C GLU A 19 -25.02 -2.72 -1.82
N GLN A 20 -24.06 -2.15 -1.07
CA GLN A 20 -24.27 -1.58 0.25
C GLN A 20 -24.56 -0.07 0.23
N GLY A 21 -24.96 0.49 -0.88
CA GLY A 21 -25.28 1.91 -1.02
C GLY A 21 -24.03 2.80 -1.17
N GLY A 22 -22.98 2.29 -1.77
CA GLY A 22 -21.79 3.03 -2.15
C GLY A 22 -20.67 3.02 -1.13
N LYS A 23 -20.83 2.34 0.02
CA LYS A 23 -19.79 2.25 1.07
C LYS A 23 -19.82 0.90 1.76
N LEU A 24 -18.64 0.35 2.02
CA LEU A 24 -18.50 -0.88 2.80
C LEU A 24 -18.98 -0.68 4.26
N LYS A 25 -19.63 -1.67 4.83
CA LYS A 25 -20.03 -1.67 6.25
C LYS A 25 -18.82 -1.59 7.18
N ASN A 26 -17.78 -2.38 6.88
CA ASN A 26 -16.52 -2.38 7.61
C ASN A 26 -15.44 -1.67 6.81
N ARG A 27 -14.49 -1.01 7.50
CA ARG A 27 -13.31 -0.46 6.83
C ARG A 27 -12.40 -1.58 6.38
N VAL A 28 -11.97 -1.54 5.12
CA VAL A 28 -10.97 -2.43 4.56
C VAL A 28 -9.67 -1.67 4.38
N MET A 29 -8.55 -2.26 4.76
CA MET A 29 -7.22 -1.70 4.56
C MET A 29 -6.36 -2.67 3.76
N PHE A 30 -5.82 -2.19 2.64
CA PHE A 30 -4.81 -2.90 1.88
C PHE A 30 -3.43 -2.47 2.37
N TYR A 31 -2.63 -3.42 2.79
CA TYR A 31 -1.20 -3.23 3.03
C TYR A 31 -0.44 -3.84 1.87
N LEU A 32 0.08 -2.98 0.99
CA LEU A 32 0.79 -3.38 -0.21
C LEU A 32 2.29 -3.15 0.02
N ASP A 33 2.94 -4.20 0.48
CA ASP A 33 4.37 -4.18 0.71
C ASP A 33 5.13 -4.31 -0.62
N GLU A 34 6.18 -3.51 -0.78
CA GLU A 34 7.09 -3.52 -1.92
C GLU A 34 6.40 -3.38 -3.30
N ILE A 35 5.40 -2.52 -3.43
CA ILE A 35 4.66 -2.35 -4.70
C ILE A 35 5.54 -1.95 -5.89
N GLY A 36 6.75 -1.44 -5.63
CA GLY A 36 7.73 -1.11 -6.67
C GLY A 36 8.41 -2.34 -7.30
N THR A 37 8.32 -3.52 -6.68
CA THR A 37 8.99 -4.74 -7.14
C THR A 37 8.03 -5.75 -7.78
N ILE A 38 6.75 -5.73 -7.40
CA ILE A 38 5.73 -6.58 -8.00
C ILE A 38 5.32 -6.06 -9.38
N PRO A 39 4.85 -6.91 -10.30
CA PRO A 39 4.31 -6.46 -11.58
C PRO A 39 3.20 -5.43 -11.39
N LYS A 40 3.12 -4.47 -12.31
CA LYS A 40 2.12 -3.40 -12.28
C LYS A 40 0.71 -3.93 -11.96
N ILE A 41 0.04 -3.27 -11.04
CA ILE A 41 -1.39 -3.46 -10.75
C ILE A 41 -2.13 -2.40 -11.56
N GLU A 42 -2.76 -2.77 -12.67
CA GLU A 42 -3.35 -1.83 -13.63
C GLU A 42 -4.39 -0.88 -13.03
N SER A 43 -5.13 -1.34 -12.02
CA SER A 43 -6.16 -0.53 -11.37
C SER A 43 -5.66 0.30 -10.18
N LEU A 44 -4.35 0.28 -9.86
CA LEU A 44 -3.84 0.88 -8.61
C LEU A 44 -3.99 2.40 -8.59
N GLU A 45 -3.66 3.08 -9.66
CA GLU A 45 -3.79 4.54 -9.80
C GLU A 45 -5.25 4.98 -9.57
N MET A 46 -6.18 4.27 -10.18
CA MET A 46 -7.62 4.48 -10.00
C MET A 46 -8.06 4.14 -8.57
N ALA A 47 -7.51 3.07 -7.99
CA ALA A 47 -7.81 2.67 -6.63
C ALA A 47 -7.40 3.76 -5.64
N PHE A 48 -6.19 4.33 -5.73
CA PHE A 48 -5.75 5.41 -4.86
C PHE A 48 -6.68 6.64 -4.92
N SER A 49 -7.22 6.94 -6.10
CA SER A 49 -8.14 8.07 -6.28
C SER A 49 -9.55 7.81 -5.73
N ALA A 50 -10.04 6.57 -5.77
CA ALA A 50 -11.45 6.25 -5.53
C ALA A 50 -11.76 5.56 -4.20
N VAL A 51 -10.83 4.80 -3.62
CA VAL A 51 -11.11 3.91 -2.46
C VAL A 51 -11.59 4.64 -1.21
N ARG A 52 -11.16 5.88 -1.00
CA ARG A 52 -11.51 6.69 0.18
C ARG A 52 -13.02 6.83 0.35
N SER A 53 -13.75 7.09 -0.73
CA SER A 53 -15.21 7.24 -0.71
C SER A 53 -15.92 5.96 -0.31
N ARG A 54 -15.31 4.80 -0.54
CA ARG A 54 -15.86 3.46 -0.32
C ARG A 54 -15.54 2.86 1.06
N ARG A 55 -14.96 3.63 1.99
CA ARG A 55 -14.42 3.17 3.29
C ARG A 55 -13.28 2.15 3.14
N CYS A 56 -12.51 2.29 2.09
CA CYS A 56 -11.30 1.52 1.87
C CYS A 56 -10.08 2.44 2.01
N SER A 57 -8.95 1.89 2.42
CA SER A 57 -7.68 2.60 2.54
C SER A 57 -6.56 1.73 1.98
N ILE A 58 -5.58 2.36 1.35
CA ILE A 58 -4.40 1.69 0.83
C ILE A 58 -3.17 2.24 1.56
N VAL A 59 -2.35 1.36 2.07
CA VAL A 59 -1.01 1.66 2.59
C VAL A 59 -0.02 1.04 1.63
N ALA A 60 0.68 1.87 0.89
CA ALA A 60 1.71 1.45 -0.06
C ALA A 60 3.09 1.62 0.57
N ILE A 61 3.91 0.58 0.51
CA ILE A 61 5.29 0.58 1.00
C ILE A 61 6.20 0.45 -0.20
N ILE A 62 7.15 1.38 -0.32
CA ILE A 62 8.14 1.42 -1.40
C ILE A 62 9.53 1.66 -0.82
N GLN A 63 10.55 1.20 -1.52
CA GLN A 63 11.94 1.45 -1.15
C GLN A 63 12.46 2.76 -1.74
N SER A 64 11.97 3.15 -2.91
CA SER A 64 12.35 4.41 -3.56
C SER A 64 11.29 4.88 -4.55
N PHE A 65 11.26 6.18 -4.81
CA PHE A 65 10.40 6.76 -5.85
C PHE A 65 10.79 6.25 -7.25
N ALA A 66 12.07 6.00 -7.50
CA ALA A 66 12.53 5.48 -8.79
C ALA A 66 11.94 4.10 -9.12
N GLN A 67 11.78 3.21 -8.13
CA GLN A 67 11.11 1.93 -8.32
C GLN A 67 9.64 2.10 -8.66
N LEU A 68 8.95 3.03 -7.99
CA LEU A 68 7.55 3.32 -8.29
C LEU A 68 7.40 3.86 -9.72
N GLN A 69 8.26 4.82 -10.12
CA GLN A 69 8.26 5.38 -11.48
C GLN A 69 8.58 4.35 -12.56
N LYS A 70 9.48 3.42 -12.28
CA LYS A 70 9.78 2.31 -13.21
C LYS A 70 8.55 1.45 -13.49
N ASN A 71 7.70 1.23 -12.49
CA ASN A 71 6.54 0.35 -12.57
C ASN A 71 5.30 1.04 -13.15
N TYR A 72 5.05 2.30 -12.72
CA TYR A 72 3.83 3.04 -13.04
C TYR A 72 4.05 4.23 -13.99
N GLY A 73 5.29 4.45 -14.42
CA GLY A 73 5.66 5.66 -15.15
C GLY A 73 5.67 6.90 -14.25
N LYS A 74 6.07 8.05 -14.84
CA LYS A 74 6.14 9.31 -14.10
C LYS A 74 4.75 9.76 -13.64
N GLU A 75 3.80 9.83 -14.56
CA GLU A 75 2.44 10.30 -14.29
C GLU A 75 1.70 9.40 -13.31
N GLY A 76 1.75 8.07 -13.49
CA GLY A 76 1.09 7.12 -12.58
C GLY A 76 1.68 7.16 -11.17
N SER A 77 2.99 7.34 -11.04
CA SER A 77 3.64 7.50 -9.73
C SER A 77 3.24 8.80 -9.03
N GLU A 78 3.12 9.90 -9.76
CA GLU A 78 2.63 11.18 -9.24
C GLU A 78 1.18 11.05 -8.75
N ILE A 79 0.29 10.42 -9.53
CA ILE A 79 -1.10 10.14 -9.11
C ILE A 79 -1.15 9.36 -7.80
N ILE A 80 -0.33 8.32 -7.66
CA ILE A 80 -0.29 7.52 -6.43
C ILE A 80 0.17 8.37 -5.24
N ILE A 81 1.26 9.12 -5.39
CA ILE A 81 1.84 9.95 -4.33
C ILE A 81 0.89 11.06 -3.90
N ASP A 82 0.27 11.76 -4.84
CA ASP A 82 -0.61 12.90 -4.57
C ASP A 82 -1.92 12.47 -3.87
N ASN A 83 -2.35 11.23 -4.05
CA ASN A 83 -3.49 10.67 -3.33
C ASN A 83 -3.15 10.15 -1.92
N CYS A 84 -1.87 10.10 -1.53
CA CYS A 84 -1.46 9.75 -0.18
C CYS A 84 -1.73 10.93 0.78
N GLN A 85 -2.62 10.72 1.74
CA GLN A 85 -2.95 11.74 2.77
C GLN A 85 -1.84 11.86 3.82
N ASP A 86 -1.22 10.75 4.14
CA ASP A 86 -0.13 10.62 5.10
C ASP A 86 1.04 9.91 4.43
N SER A 87 2.25 10.41 4.60
CA SER A 87 3.46 9.75 4.10
C SER A 87 4.54 9.71 5.17
N VAL A 88 5.18 8.56 5.30
CA VAL A 88 6.22 8.32 6.29
C VAL A 88 7.52 7.97 5.57
N PHE A 89 8.55 8.74 5.83
CA PHE A 89 9.86 8.61 5.19
C PHE A 89 10.94 8.30 6.21
N GLY A 90 11.81 7.34 5.89
CA GLY A 90 12.95 7.02 6.74
C GLY A 90 13.92 6.05 6.07
N GLY A 91 15.17 6.03 6.55
CA GLY A 91 16.14 5.07 6.08
C GLY A 91 16.67 5.34 4.66
N PHE A 92 17.06 6.57 4.36
CA PHE A 92 17.61 6.93 3.05
C PHE A 92 19.02 6.38 2.84
N ALA A 93 19.27 5.81 1.66
CA ALA A 93 20.62 5.47 1.24
C ALA A 93 21.43 6.76 0.95
N PRO A 94 22.77 6.73 1.12
CA PRO A 94 23.63 7.91 0.92
C PRO A 94 23.46 8.57 -0.46
N ASN A 95 23.24 7.78 -1.49
CA ASN A 95 23.08 8.25 -2.88
C ASN A 95 21.60 8.32 -3.32
N SER A 96 20.66 8.39 -2.36
CA SER A 96 19.24 8.40 -2.68
C SER A 96 18.78 9.75 -3.22
N GLU A 97 18.23 9.78 -4.43
CA GLU A 97 17.54 10.93 -5.00
C GLU A 97 16.21 11.21 -4.25
N SER A 98 15.63 10.20 -3.61
CA SER A 98 14.40 10.35 -2.83
C SER A 98 14.53 11.36 -1.69
N ALA A 99 15.74 11.53 -1.12
CA ALA A 99 16.00 12.56 -0.12
C ALA A 99 15.94 13.99 -0.68
N GLU A 100 16.33 14.17 -1.94
CA GLU A 100 16.24 15.48 -2.61
C GLU A 100 14.78 15.83 -2.93
N VAL A 101 14.02 14.85 -3.43
CA VAL A 101 12.59 14.99 -3.67
C VAL A 101 11.87 15.36 -2.39
N LEU A 102 12.13 14.65 -1.28
CA LEU A 102 11.53 14.95 0.01
C LEU A 102 11.91 16.34 0.52
N SER A 103 13.18 16.73 0.42
CA SER A 103 13.64 18.07 0.82
C SER A 103 12.88 19.18 0.10
N LYS A 104 12.63 19.02 -1.19
CA LYS A 104 11.84 19.97 -2.01
C LYS A 104 10.37 20.00 -1.58
N HIS A 105 9.77 18.82 -1.31
CA HIS A 105 8.36 18.72 -0.92
C HIS A 105 8.08 19.30 0.47
N MET A 106 9.05 19.27 1.38
CA MET A 106 8.89 19.88 2.71
C MET A 106 8.89 21.42 2.67
N GLY A 107 9.33 22.01 1.57
CA GLY A 107 9.37 23.45 1.40
C GLY A 107 10.55 24.11 2.12
N ASN A 108 10.49 25.44 2.24
CA ASN A 108 11.56 26.29 2.75
C ASN A 108 11.16 27.00 4.04
N ARG A 109 12.15 27.36 4.83
CA ARG A 109 12.05 28.30 5.95
C ARG A 109 13.00 29.48 5.76
N THR A 110 12.63 30.62 6.30
CA THR A 110 13.51 31.80 6.34
C THR A 110 14.43 31.68 7.54
N VAL A 111 15.72 31.82 7.30
CA VAL A 111 16.75 31.83 8.35
C VAL A 111 17.55 33.13 8.29
N LEU A 112 17.98 33.59 9.45
CA LEU A 112 18.87 34.74 9.53
C LEU A 112 20.30 34.26 9.26
N SER A 113 20.92 34.82 8.25
CA SER A 113 22.34 34.59 7.93
C SER A 113 23.08 35.90 7.99
N GLY A 114 24.31 35.87 8.47
CA GLY A 114 25.07 37.09 8.62
C GLY A 114 26.57 36.88 8.49
N TYR A 115 27.23 37.96 8.03
CA TYR A 115 28.65 38.05 8.06
C TYR A 115 29.08 38.97 9.21
N ILE A 116 30.05 38.50 10.01
CA ILE A 116 30.70 39.30 11.00
C ILE A 116 32.12 39.58 10.46
N SER A 117 32.34 40.82 10.01
CA SER A 117 33.70 41.27 9.63
C SER A 117 34.37 41.85 10.86
N ARG A 118 35.48 41.24 11.29
CA ARG A 118 36.33 41.77 12.37
C ARG A 118 37.43 42.61 11.75
N GLY A 119 37.12 43.84 11.38
CA GLY A 119 38.13 44.84 11.10
C GLY A 119 38.84 45.27 12.39
N ARG A 120 40.11 45.74 12.26
CA ARG A 120 40.96 46.11 13.41
C ARG A 120 40.38 47.28 14.24
N ASN A 121 39.47 48.07 13.66
CA ASN A 121 38.95 49.29 14.30
C ASN A 121 37.39 49.32 14.37
N ASP A 122 36.67 48.45 13.63
CA ASP A 122 35.21 48.49 13.66
C ASP A 122 34.62 47.12 13.26
N PRO A 123 33.97 46.36 14.15
CA PRO A 123 33.27 45.16 13.77
C PRO A 123 32.00 45.55 13.06
N SER A 124 31.86 45.28 11.76
CA SER A 124 30.60 45.42 11.05
C SER A 124 29.84 44.08 10.98
N GLN A 125 28.59 44.12 11.34
CA GLN A 125 27.71 42.98 11.30
C GLN A 125 26.62 43.24 10.22
N SER A 126 26.57 42.39 9.21
CA SER A 126 25.51 42.42 8.21
C SER A 126 24.63 41.19 8.40
N LEU A 127 23.35 41.43 8.68
CA LEU A 127 22.34 40.35 8.84
C LEU A 127 21.40 40.38 7.63
N GLN A 128 21.22 39.23 7.02
CA GLN A 128 20.32 39.04 5.89
C GLN A 128 19.41 37.85 6.12
N MET A 129 18.15 37.99 5.77
CA MET A 129 17.24 36.86 5.75
C MET A 129 17.38 36.08 4.45
N ILE A 130 17.66 34.79 4.55
CA ILE A 130 17.79 33.90 3.41
C ILE A 130 16.77 32.76 3.50
N SER A 131 16.27 32.32 2.34
CA SER A 131 15.44 31.13 2.24
C SER A 131 16.32 29.89 2.25
N ARG A 132 15.98 28.91 3.10
CA ARG A 132 16.66 27.62 3.20
C ARG A 132 15.61 26.51 3.20
N PRO A 133 15.87 25.32 2.58
CA PRO A 133 15.02 24.14 2.77
C PRO A 133 14.77 23.86 4.25
N LEU A 134 13.56 23.43 4.58
CA LEU A 134 13.21 23.05 5.97
C LEU A 134 14.19 22.04 6.52
N MET A 135 14.53 21.03 5.71
CA MET A 135 15.66 20.11 5.89
C MET A 135 16.37 19.92 4.54
N THR A 136 17.68 19.97 4.54
CA THR A 136 18.46 19.67 3.33
C THR A 136 18.49 18.17 3.06
N SER A 137 18.82 17.75 1.85
CA SER A 137 18.98 16.34 1.50
C SER A 137 20.03 15.63 2.38
N ASP A 138 21.08 16.35 2.74
CA ASP A 138 22.15 15.81 3.59
C ASP A 138 21.67 15.60 5.04
N GLU A 139 20.90 16.54 5.56
CA GLU A 139 20.27 16.38 6.89
C GLU A 139 19.32 15.20 6.93
N ILE A 140 18.58 14.96 5.84
CA ILE A 140 17.66 13.83 5.69
C ILE A 140 18.43 12.50 5.62
N LYS A 141 19.51 12.44 4.83
CA LYS A 141 20.36 11.25 4.68
C LYS A 141 21.09 10.87 5.97
N THR A 142 21.35 11.85 6.84
CA THR A 142 22.07 11.66 8.13
C THR A 142 21.14 11.42 9.31
N LEU A 143 19.84 11.28 9.11
CA LEU A 143 18.88 10.94 10.16
C LEU A 143 19.28 9.64 10.87
N LYS A 144 19.18 9.64 12.20
CA LYS A 144 19.46 8.46 13.03
C LYS A 144 18.48 7.33 12.69
N LYS A 145 18.97 6.09 12.69
CA LYS A 145 18.13 4.91 12.49
C LYS A 145 16.95 4.91 13.47
N GLY A 146 15.74 4.68 12.95
CA GLY A 146 14.50 4.73 13.71
C GLY A 146 13.86 6.13 13.77
N THR A 147 14.46 7.14 13.13
CA THR A 147 13.88 8.46 12.96
C THR A 147 13.23 8.55 11.60
N PHE A 148 12.01 9.07 11.58
CA PHE A 148 11.16 9.19 10.39
C PHE A 148 10.68 10.63 10.25
N ILE A 149 10.49 11.05 9.01
CA ILE A 149 9.80 12.28 8.66
C ILE A 149 8.38 11.88 8.27
N VAL A 150 7.39 12.48 8.91
CA VAL A 150 5.98 12.27 8.64
C VAL A 150 5.42 13.54 8.04
N THR A 151 4.81 13.41 6.87
CA THR A 151 4.07 14.47 6.22
C THR A 151 2.60 14.09 6.17
N LYS A 152 1.72 15.05 6.43
CA LYS A 152 0.28 14.85 6.46
C LYS A 152 -0.42 16.04 5.82
N THR A 153 -1.47 15.78 5.06
CA THR A 153 -2.30 16.84 4.47
C THR A 153 -2.88 17.75 5.57
N GLY A 154 -2.64 19.06 5.44
CA GLY A 154 -3.11 20.06 6.39
C GLY A 154 -2.29 20.19 7.68
N ALA A 155 -1.11 19.56 7.76
CA ALA A 155 -0.20 19.67 8.90
C ALA A 155 1.23 19.98 8.43
N HIS A 156 2.03 20.59 9.28
CA HIS A 156 3.45 20.75 9.02
C HIS A 156 4.18 19.40 9.10
N PRO A 157 5.24 19.20 8.31
CA PRO A 157 6.10 18.02 8.44
C PRO A 157 6.61 17.88 9.88
N MET A 158 6.60 16.66 10.38
CA MET A 158 7.10 16.35 11.73
C MET A 158 8.15 15.25 11.68
N GLN A 159 9.08 15.32 12.63
CA GLN A 159 10.07 14.27 12.85
C GLN A 159 9.61 13.41 14.03
N ALA A 160 9.57 12.09 13.82
CA ALA A 160 9.16 11.11 14.82
C ALA A 160 10.24 10.04 15.00
N THR A 161 10.43 9.57 16.21
CA THR A 161 11.31 8.43 16.48
C THR A 161 10.46 7.24 16.89
N LEU A 162 10.57 6.16 16.13
CA LEU A 162 9.83 4.93 16.35
C LEU A 162 10.77 3.84 16.85
N LYS A 163 10.35 3.13 17.89
CA LYS A 163 11.03 1.91 18.35
C LYS A 163 10.63 0.75 17.43
N LEU A 164 11.56 -0.18 17.23
CA LEU A 164 11.23 -1.43 16.54
C LEU A 164 10.06 -2.13 17.24
N PHE A 165 9.16 -2.71 16.47
CA PHE A 165 7.96 -3.38 16.99
C PHE A 165 8.25 -4.48 18.00
N LEU A 166 9.40 -5.18 17.88
CA LEU A 166 9.89 -6.16 18.84
C LEU A 166 10.07 -5.59 20.25
N LYS A 167 10.27 -4.27 20.39
CA LYS A 167 10.41 -3.57 21.66
C LYS A 167 9.09 -3.01 22.22
N TRP A 168 7.98 -3.28 21.55
CA TRP A 168 6.67 -2.79 21.98
C TRP A 168 5.97 -3.73 22.96
N GLY A 169 6.59 -4.88 23.28
CA GLY A 169 5.99 -5.89 24.15
C GLY A 169 4.77 -6.59 23.54
N ILE A 170 4.67 -6.56 22.21
CA ILE A 170 3.64 -7.29 21.49
C ILE A 170 4.10 -8.75 21.41
N THR A 171 3.29 -9.65 21.96
CA THR A 171 3.47 -11.09 21.79
C THR A 171 2.55 -11.55 20.67
N PHE A 172 3.10 -12.31 19.74
CA PHE A 172 2.33 -12.97 18.69
C PHE A 172 1.99 -14.39 19.16
N GLU A 173 0.85 -14.88 18.74
CA GLU A 173 0.54 -16.31 18.85
C GLU A 173 1.56 -17.09 18.01
N GLU A 174 1.80 -18.34 18.39
CA GLU A 174 2.69 -19.21 17.62
C GLU A 174 2.19 -19.30 16.17
N PRO A 175 3.11 -19.30 15.17
CA PRO A 175 2.72 -19.40 13.79
C PRO A 175 1.92 -20.68 13.56
N TYR A 176 0.79 -20.55 12.88
CA TYR A 176 -0.02 -21.69 12.49
C TYR A 176 0.75 -22.49 11.42
N GLU A 177 1.30 -23.62 11.83
CA GLU A 177 1.94 -24.56 10.92
C GLU A 177 0.88 -25.41 10.22
N LEU A 178 0.65 -25.13 8.95
CA LEU A 178 -0.05 -26.06 8.08
C LEU A 178 0.88 -27.25 7.84
N GLN A 179 0.48 -28.43 8.28
CA GLN A 179 1.16 -29.66 7.82
C GLN A 179 1.16 -29.62 6.28
N GLU A 180 2.34 -29.61 5.69
CA GLU A 180 2.49 -29.74 4.25
C GLU A 180 1.77 -31.01 3.83
N ARG A 181 0.64 -30.86 3.17
CA ARG A 181 0.03 -31.99 2.48
C ARG A 181 1.06 -32.45 1.45
N VAL A 182 1.50 -33.69 1.62
CA VAL A 182 2.42 -34.42 0.73
C VAL A 182 2.32 -33.89 -0.70
N ALA A 183 3.48 -33.63 -1.31
CA ALA A 183 3.63 -33.01 -2.61
C ALA A 183 2.49 -33.38 -3.57
N ARG A 184 1.63 -32.43 -3.87
CA ARG A 184 0.60 -32.62 -4.89
C ARG A 184 1.34 -32.92 -6.18
N LYS A 185 1.12 -34.10 -6.73
CA LYS A 185 1.55 -34.41 -8.08
C LYS A 185 0.78 -33.46 -9.00
N VAL A 186 1.37 -32.33 -9.34
CA VAL A 186 0.75 -31.36 -10.24
C VAL A 186 0.93 -31.96 -11.63
N SER A 187 -0.13 -32.51 -12.18
CA SER A 187 -0.20 -32.84 -13.60
C SER A 187 -0.52 -31.55 -14.34
N TYR A 188 0.41 -31.05 -15.10
CA TYR A 188 0.12 -29.98 -16.05
C TYR A 188 -0.57 -30.62 -17.25
N ALA A 189 -1.74 -30.10 -17.61
CA ALA A 189 -2.38 -30.48 -18.86
C ALA A 189 -1.44 -30.10 -20.03
N ASP A 190 -1.13 -31.03 -20.90
CA ASP A 190 -0.39 -30.74 -22.11
C ASP A 190 -1.27 -29.82 -22.99
N LYS A 191 -0.60 -28.93 -23.74
CA LYS A 191 -1.30 -28.00 -24.66
C LYS A 191 -2.23 -28.75 -25.62
N HIS A 192 -1.78 -29.90 -26.11
CA HIS A 192 -2.54 -30.75 -27.02
C HIS A 192 -3.78 -31.37 -26.36
N GLU A 193 -3.66 -31.83 -25.09
CA GLU A 193 -4.81 -32.32 -24.33
C GLU A 193 -5.85 -31.24 -24.09
N LEU A 194 -5.42 -30.01 -23.80
CA LEU A 194 -6.31 -28.85 -23.63
C LEU A 194 -7.01 -28.49 -24.95
N GLU A 195 -6.30 -28.47 -26.06
CA GLU A 195 -6.86 -28.21 -27.39
C GLU A 195 -7.90 -29.26 -27.78
N MET A 196 -7.62 -30.53 -27.51
CA MET A 196 -8.55 -31.63 -27.77
C MET A 196 -9.80 -31.54 -26.86
N GLU A 197 -9.64 -31.18 -25.60
CA GLU A 197 -10.79 -31.05 -24.68
C GLU A 197 -11.67 -29.85 -25.05
N ILE A 198 -11.07 -28.72 -25.45
CA ILE A 198 -11.80 -27.55 -25.95
C ILE A 198 -12.58 -27.90 -27.23
N MET A 199 -11.93 -28.59 -28.21
CA MET A 199 -12.58 -29.01 -29.43
C MET A 199 -13.73 -29.98 -29.16
N ASN A 200 -13.55 -30.94 -28.28
CA ASN A 200 -14.62 -31.89 -27.93
C ASN A 200 -15.81 -31.20 -27.25
N ARG A 201 -15.56 -30.19 -26.39
CA ARG A 201 -16.65 -29.41 -25.79
C ARG A 201 -17.37 -28.54 -26.82
N GLN A 202 -16.66 -27.93 -27.78
CA GLN A 202 -17.31 -27.17 -28.86
C GLN A 202 -18.14 -28.07 -29.74
N LEU A 203 -17.62 -29.23 -30.16
CA LEU A 203 -18.39 -30.21 -30.91
C LEU A 203 -19.61 -30.72 -30.15
N ALA A 204 -19.51 -30.91 -28.84
CA ALA A 204 -20.64 -31.30 -28.02
C ALA A 204 -21.74 -30.21 -27.95
N VAL A 205 -21.35 -28.93 -27.92
CA VAL A 205 -22.26 -27.80 -27.92
C VAL A 205 -22.92 -27.64 -29.30
N ASP A 206 -22.18 -27.86 -30.39
CA ASP A 206 -22.73 -27.77 -31.76
C ASP A 206 -23.66 -28.95 -32.11
N LEU A 207 -23.57 -30.06 -31.38
CA LEU A 207 -24.45 -31.23 -31.54
C LEU A 207 -25.75 -31.15 -30.71
N LEU A 208 -25.83 -30.20 -29.75
CA LEU A 208 -27.03 -29.92 -29.01
C LEU A 208 -27.96 -29.06 -29.88
N SER A 209 -29.08 -29.63 -30.27
CA SER A 209 -30.11 -28.88 -31.02
C SER A 209 -30.67 -27.73 -30.16
N PRO A 210 -31.16 -26.64 -30.78
CA PRO A 210 -31.69 -25.49 -30.05
C PRO A 210 -32.86 -25.83 -29.11
N GLU A 211 -33.46 -27.00 -29.24
CA GLU A 211 -34.58 -27.47 -28.41
C GLU A 211 -34.15 -28.06 -27.06
N ASP A 212 -32.88 -28.49 -26.92
CA ASP A 212 -32.34 -29.06 -25.68
C ASP A 212 -31.83 -28.02 -24.65
N VAL A 213 -31.85 -26.74 -25.01
CA VAL A 213 -31.34 -25.66 -24.12
C VAL A 213 -32.44 -25.10 -23.20
N GLY A 214 -33.67 -25.66 -23.25
CA GLY A 214 -34.86 -25.12 -22.58
C GLY A 214 -35.09 -25.50 -21.12
N GLU A 215 -34.47 -26.54 -20.57
CA GLU A 215 -34.75 -26.98 -19.19
C GLU A 215 -33.55 -27.61 -18.49
N THR A 216 -32.47 -26.86 -18.33
CA THR A 216 -31.54 -27.17 -17.24
C THR A 216 -31.64 -26.07 -16.19
N GLU A 217 -32.52 -26.31 -15.21
CA GLU A 217 -32.50 -25.62 -13.94
C GLU A 217 -31.06 -25.52 -13.44
N ARG A 218 -30.68 -24.32 -13.04
CA ARG A 218 -29.40 -24.01 -12.44
C ARG A 218 -29.29 -24.69 -11.08
N THR A 219 -28.98 -25.96 -11.05
CA THR A 219 -28.46 -26.61 -9.85
C THR A 219 -26.99 -26.24 -9.74
N GLY A 220 -26.72 -25.08 -9.14
CA GLY A 220 -25.41 -24.79 -8.60
C GLY A 220 -25.02 -25.85 -7.57
N PRO A 221 -23.71 -26.11 -7.34
CA PRO A 221 -23.29 -27.09 -6.38
C PRO A 221 -23.90 -26.77 -5.01
N GLU A 222 -24.63 -27.73 -4.45
CA GLU A 222 -25.21 -27.69 -3.12
C GLU A 222 -24.10 -27.40 -2.12
N ILE A 223 -24.08 -26.17 -1.61
CA ILE A 223 -23.23 -25.80 -0.49
C ILE A 223 -23.83 -26.46 0.74
N MET A 224 -23.24 -27.56 1.17
CA MET A 224 -23.59 -28.17 2.43
C MET A 224 -23.51 -27.12 3.54
N PRO A 225 -24.55 -27.00 4.40
CA PRO A 225 -24.53 -26.02 5.48
C PRO A 225 -23.41 -26.37 6.46
N ALA A 226 -22.49 -25.45 6.67
CA ALA A 226 -21.44 -25.58 7.67
C ALA A 226 -22.09 -25.78 9.05
N LYS A 227 -21.71 -26.84 9.75
CA LYS A 227 -22.07 -27.09 11.14
C LYS A 227 -21.71 -25.86 11.99
N LYS A 228 -22.72 -25.25 12.57
CA LYS A 228 -22.56 -24.29 13.66
C LYS A 228 -21.97 -25.06 14.84
N GLU A 229 -20.81 -24.61 15.28
CA GLU A 229 -20.37 -24.58 16.67
C GLU A 229 -18.88 -24.26 16.72
N HIS A 230 -18.58 -22.99 16.98
CA HIS A 230 -17.54 -22.61 17.91
C HIS A 230 -17.71 -21.14 18.25
N THR A 231 -18.17 -20.91 19.45
CA THR A 231 -18.24 -19.64 20.16
C THR A 231 -16.85 -19.02 20.19
N ARG A 232 -16.69 -17.86 19.54
CA ARG A 232 -15.45 -17.08 19.63
C ARG A 232 -15.39 -16.40 21.00
N PRO A 233 -14.29 -16.48 21.74
CA PRO A 233 -14.10 -15.66 22.93
C PRO A 233 -13.97 -14.19 22.51
N GLY A 234 -14.64 -13.35 23.32
CA GLY A 234 -14.77 -11.92 23.04
C GLY A 234 -13.43 -11.19 22.95
N ILE A 235 -13.35 -10.30 21.95
CA ILE A 235 -12.27 -9.34 21.80
C ILE A 235 -12.37 -8.35 22.96
N ILE A 236 -11.44 -8.42 23.90
CA ILE A 236 -11.27 -7.44 24.96
C ILE A 236 -10.72 -6.17 24.33
N SER A 237 -11.56 -5.15 24.17
CA SER A 237 -11.11 -3.84 23.78
C SER A 237 -10.35 -3.20 24.95
N ARG A 238 -9.02 -3.25 24.94
CA ARG A 238 -8.19 -2.43 25.83
C ARG A 238 -8.14 -1.00 25.29
N LYS A 239 -8.83 -0.10 25.97
CA LYS A 239 -8.62 1.33 25.84
C LYS A 239 -7.18 1.66 26.25
N LEU A 240 -6.40 2.21 25.33
CA LEU A 240 -5.10 2.79 25.63
C LEU A 240 -5.31 4.10 26.41
N PRO A 241 -4.57 4.34 27.50
CA PRO A 241 -4.63 5.64 28.16
C PRO A 241 -3.90 6.68 27.32
N VAL A 242 -4.64 7.71 26.91
CA VAL A 242 -4.06 8.95 26.38
C VAL A 242 -3.43 9.68 27.56
N ARG A 243 -2.10 9.76 27.59
CA ARG A 243 -1.39 10.71 28.42
C ARG A 243 -1.21 12.00 27.61
N VAL A 244 -1.91 13.02 28.05
CA VAL A 244 -1.64 14.41 27.71
C VAL A 244 -0.64 14.90 28.74
N ASP A 245 0.56 15.26 28.30
CA ASP A 245 1.45 16.26 28.89
C ASP A 245 2.34 16.81 27.77
#